data_cdb44e4d3036b2b531bc38b74993e114
#
_entry.id   cdb44e4d3036b2b531bc38b74993e114
#
_cell.length_a   1.000
_cell.length_b   1.000
_cell.length_c   1.000
_cell.angle_alpha   90.00
_cell.angle_beta   90.00
_cell.angle_gamma   90.00
#
_symmetry.space_group_name_H-M   'P 1'
#
loop_
_entity.id
_entity.type
_entity.pdbx_description
1 polymer ?
#
loop_
_entity_poly.entity_id
_entity_poly.type
_entity_poly.pdbx_seq_one_letter_code
_entity_poly.pdbx_strand_id
1 'polypeptide(L)'
;MDKKIMSKKLSLLRGSIISDAVVIEGALGWRLRTYFFPKTNRQASIFYWYIINTSYFSFDKKISLYEQIPYFKKLKQYPKVKNSLRFIQRLRNALAHWELDENMSDENEIVIYNPVTLERLKINDKLMEKFKEHEKFLLKTFDWKQTLKEKYEIIK
;
A
#
# COMPACT_ATOMS: atom_id res chain seq x y z
N MET A 1 18.57 23.51 6.15
CA MET A 1 18.99 22.15 6.64
C MET A 1 20.01 21.56 5.69
N ASP A 2 20.97 20.79 6.18
CA ASP A 2 21.97 20.14 5.32
C ASP A 2 21.27 19.15 4.36
N LYS A 3 21.59 19.25 3.08
CA LYS A 3 21.12 18.37 1.99
C LYS A 3 21.25 16.87 2.33
N LYS A 4 22.36 16.50 2.97
CA LYS A 4 22.63 15.12 3.38
C LYS A 4 21.65 14.63 4.44
N ILE A 5 21.25 15.50 5.37
CA ILE A 5 20.28 15.20 6.42
C ILE A 5 18.88 15.00 5.81
N MET A 6 18.46 15.88 4.89
CA MET A 6 17.16 15.75 4.19
C MET A 6 17.07 14.47 3.39
N SER A 7 18.10 14.15 2.61
CA SER A 7 18.16 12.92 1.81
C SER A 7 18.08 11.67 2.69
N LYS A 8 18.77 11.65 3.83
CA LYS A 8 18.70 10.56 4.81
C LYS A 8 17.30 10.43 5.42
N LYS A 9 16.68 11.55 5.83
CA LYS A 9 15.31 11.56 6.36
C LYS A 9 14.30 11.03 5.32
N LEU A 10 14.41 11.48 4.08
CA LEU A 10 13.56 10.98 2.99
C LEU A 10 13.76 9.48 2.74
N SER A 11 14.99 8.98 2.77
CA SER A 11 15.29 7.56 2.57
C SER A 11 14.67 6.68 3.66
N LEU A 12 14.71 7.11 4.91
CA LEU A 12 14.07 6.42 6.03
C LEU A 12 12.54 6.40 5.89
N LEU A 13 11.94 7.53 5.52
CA LEU A 13 10.49 7.62 5.27
C LEU A 13 10.06 6.73 4.10
N ARG A 14 10.83 6.72 3.01
CA ARG A 14 10.60 5.82 1.87
C ARG A 14 10.60 4.36 2.31
N GLY A 15 11.61 3.94 3.05
CA GLY A 15 11.74 2.57 3.55
C GLY A 15 10.52 2.16 4.38
N SER A 16 10.12 2.98 5.34
CA SER A 16 8.99 2.70 6.22
C SER A 16 7.66 2.61 5.43
N ILE A 17 7.32 3.65 4.67
CA ILE A 17 6.02 3.71 3.98
C ILE A 17 5.90 2.63 2.88
N ILE A 18 6.98 2.37 2.15
CA ILE A 18 6.97 1.31 1.14
C ILE A 18 6.80 -0.06 1.80
N SER A 19 7.48 -0.32 2.93
CA SER A 19 7.32 -1.56 3.68
C SER A 19 5.89 -1.76 4.17
N ASP A 20 5.28 -0.72 4.77
CA ASP A 20 3.90 -0.76 5.24
C ASP A 20 2.91 -0.97 4.09
N ALA A 21 3.14 -0.33 2.94
CA ALA A 21 2.32 -0.51 1.74
C ALA A 21 2.40 -1.95 1.19
N VAL A 22 3.57 -2.61 1.26
CA VAL A 22 3.73 -4.02 0.89
C VAL A 22 2.91 -4.95 1.79
N VAL A 23 2.85 -4.66 3.09
CA VAL A 23 1.99 -5.42 4.03
C VAL A 23 0.52 -5.28 3.65
N ILE A 24 0.06 -4.06 3.34
CA ILE A 24 -1.32 -3.80 2.91
C ILE A 24 -1.62 -4.48 1.56
N GLU A 25 -0.68 -4.42 0.62
CA GLU A 25 -0.80 -5.10 -0.67
C GLU A 25 -0.95 -6.62 -0.48
N GLY A 26 -0.17 -7.22 0.42
CA GLY A 26 -0.28 -8.62 0.79
C GLY A 26 -1.64 -8.97 1.39
N ALA A 27 -2.14 -8.15 2.32
CA ALA A 27 -3.44 -8.33 2.95
C ALA A 27 -4.59 -8.24 1.93
N LEU A 28 -4.52 -7.29 0.99
CA LEU A 28 -5.47 -7.19 -0.13
C LEU A 28 -5.42 -8.44 -1.03
N GLY A 29 -4.21 -8.89 -1.39
CA GLY A 29 -4.02 -10.10 -2.19
C GLY A 29 -4.64 -11.32 -1.52
N TRP A 30 -4.46 -11.46 -0.20
CA TRP A 30 -5.09 -12.52 0.56
C TRP A 30 -6.62 -12.41 0.59
N ARG A 31 -7.16 -11.21 0.74
CA ARG A 31 -8.60 -10.95 0.66
C ARG A 31 -9.19 -11.36 -0.67
N LEU A 32 -8.51 -11.04 -1.77
CA LEU A 32 -8.89 -11.49 -3.13
C LEU A 32 -8.84 -13.00 -3.25
N ARG A 33 -7.75 -13.64 -2.79
CA ARG A 33 -7.62 -15.09 -2.78
C ARG A 33 -8.78 -15.74 -2.03
N THR A 34 -9.11 -15.26 -0.84
CA THR A 34 -10.20 -15.83 -0.01
C THR A 34 -11.57 -15.65 -0.66
N TYR A 35 -11.77 -14.59 -1.42
CA TYR A 35 -12.99 -14.40 -2.19
C TYR A 35 -13.14 -15.44 -3.30
N PHE A 36 -12.09 -15.69 -4.08
CA PHE A 36 -12.14 -16.66 -5.18
C PHE A 36 -12.05 -18.12 -4.69
N PHE A 37 -11.34 -18.34 -3.60
CA PHE A 37 -11.13 -19.66 -3.02
C PHE A 37 -11.36 -19.62 -1.51
N PRO A 38 -12.63 -19.71 -1.05
CA PRO A 38 -12.96 -19.63 0.37
C PRO A 38 -12.36 -20.76 1.21
N LYS A 39 -12.07 -21.91 0.57
CA LYS A 39 -11.38 -23.02 1.25
C LYS A 39 -9.90 -22.99 0.91
N THR A 40 -9.06 -23.30 1.89
CA THR A 40 -7.62 -23.49 1.68
C THR A 40 -7.39 -24.85 1.03
N ASN A 41 -6.89 -24.83 -0.19
CA ASN A 41 -6.54 -26.02 -0.97
C ASN A 41 -5.38 -25.70 -1.93
N ARG A 42 -4.91 -26.69 -2.66
CA ARG A 42 -3.79 -26.52 -3.61
C ARG A 42 -4.06 -25.44 -4.66
N GLN A 43 -5.30 -25.37 -5.19
CA GLN A 43 -5.69 -24.37 -6.20
C GLN A 43 -5.64 -22.95 -5.62
N ALA A 44 -6.11 -22.74 -4.38
CA ALA A 44 -6.03 -21.48 -3.69
C ALA A 44 -4.57 -21.04 -3.48
N SER A 45 -3.67 -21.97 -3.15
CA SER A 45 -2.25 -21.70 -2.98
C SER A 45 -1.58 -21.35 -4.31
N ILE A 46 -1.87 -22.10 -5.39
CA ILE A 46 -1.39 -21.80 -6.74
C ILE A 46 -1.87 -20.42 -7.17
N PHE A 47 -3.15 -20.12 -7.03
CA PHE A 47 -3.70 -18.80 -7.38
C PHE A 47 -3.03 -17.66 -6.63
N TYR A 48 -2.81 -17.81 -5.32
CA TYR A 48 -2.16 -16.78 -4.52
C TYR A 48 -0.71 -16.59 -4.92
N TRP A 49 0.10 -17.66 -4.95
CA TRP A 49 1.55 -17.53 -5.13
C TRP A 49 1.96 -17.26 -6.58
N TYR A 50 1.26 -17.83 -7.56
CA TYR A 50 1.66 -17.75 -8.98
C TYR A 50 0.86 -16.73 -9.78
N ILE A 51 -0.23 -16.17 -9.23
CA ILE A 51 -1.03 -15.15 -9.90
C ILE A 51 -1.04 -13.86 -9.07
N ILE A 52 -1.64 -13.90 -7.86
CA ILE A 52 -1.85 -12.69 -7.06
C ILE A 52 -0.55 -12.11 -6.51
N ASN A 53 0.37 -12.94 -6.02
CA ASN A 53 1.61 -12.51 -5.35
C ASN A 53 2.80 -12.41 -6.32
N THR A 54 2.56 -12.07 -7.56
CA THR A 54 3.59 -11.88 -8.59
C THR A 54 3.79 -10.41 -8.92
N SER A 55 4.94 -10.07 -9.50
CA SER A 55 5.22 -8.72 -10.00
C SER A 55 4.27 -8.30 -11.14
N TYR A 56 3.76 -9.25 -11.91
CA TYR A 56 2.76 -8.99 -12.97
C TYR A 56 1.42 -8.52 -12.40
N PHE A 57 1.05 -8.97 -11.20
CA PHE A 57 -0.18 -8.58 -10.52
C PHE A 57 0.11 -7.49 -9.49
N SER A 58 0.46 -6.31 -10.00
CA SER A 58 0.85 -5.14 -9.20
C SER A 58 -0.22 -4.69 -8.20
N PHE A 59 0.16 -3.86 -7.24
CA PHE A 59 -0.77 -3.29 -6.26
C PHE A 59 -1.96 -2.60 -6.94
N ASP A 60 -1.72 -1.85 -8.03
CA ASP A 60 -2.79 -1.22 -8.82
C ASP A 60 -3.77 -2.25 -9.40
N LYS A 61 -3.28 -3.34 -9.99
CA LYS A 61 -4.12 -4.41 -10.53
C LYS A 61 -4.94 -5.10 -9.44
N LYS A 62 -4.37 -5.30 -8.24
CA LYS A 62 -5.10 -5.84 -7.08
C LYS A 62 -6.23 -4.91 -6.65
N ILE A 63 -5.98 -3.60 -6.58
CA ILE A 63 -7.00 -2.60 -6.26
C ILE A 63 -8.09 -2.59 -7.33
N SER A 64 -7.70 -2.58 -8.60
CA SER A 64 -8.63 -2.59 -9.73
C SER A 64 -9.51 -3.84 -9.74
N LEU A 65 -8.93 -5.01 -9.42
CA LEU A 65 -9.72 -6.24 -9.28
C LEU A 65 -10.71 -6.15 -8.10
N TYR A 66 -10.25 -5.64 -6.94
CA TYR A 66 -11.13 -5.41 -5.79
C TYR A 66 -12.31 -4.50 -6.15
N GLU A 67 -12.03 -3.43 -6.92
CA GLU A 67 -13.04 -2.47 -7.39
C GLU A 67 -14.02 -3.05 -8.41
N GLN A 68 -13.66 -4.12 -9.13
CA GLN A 68 -14.55 -4.78 -10.11
C GLN A 68 -15.50 -5.80 -9.48
N ILE A 69 -15.17 -6.36 -8.31
CA ILE A 69 -15.95 -7.43 -7.70
C ILE A 69 -17.25 -6.89 -7.08
N PRO A 70 -18.44 -7.30 -7.58
CA PRO A 70 -19.73 -6.79 -7.09
C PRO A 70 -19.98 -7.03 -5.60
N TYR A 71 -19.47 -8.13 -5.06
CA TYR A 71 -19.57 -8.45 -3.64
C TYR A 71 -18.94 -7.36 -2.76
N PHE A 72 -17.74 -6.90 -3.09
CA PHE A 72 -17.07 -5.85 -2.29
C PHE A 72 -17.79 -4.51 -2.41
N LYS A 73 -18.32 -4.19 -3.59
CA LYS A 73 -19.09 -2.94 -3.81
C LYS A 73 -20.32 -2.81 -2.90
N LYS A 74 -20.91 -3.93 -2.49
CA LYS A 74 -22.08 -3.97 -1.59
C LYS A 74 -21.72 -3.76 -0.12
N LEU A 75 -20.45 -3.83 0.26
CA LEU A 75 -20.04 -3.65 1.65
C LEU A 75 -20.15 -2.19 2.06
N LYS A 76 -20.74 -1.91 3.22
CA LYS A 76 -20.92 -0.54 3.77
C LYS A 76 -19.61 0.26 3.78
N GLN A 77 -18.51 -0.39 4.05
CA GLN A 77 -17.18 0.24 4.15
C GLN A 77 -16.44 0.37 2.82
N TYR A 78 -17.01 -0.13 1.71
CA TYR A 78 -16.35 -0.14 0.40
C TYR A 78 -15.79 1.22 -0.03
N PRO A 79 -16.53 2.34 0.03
CA PRO A 79 -16.00 3.63 -0.40
C PRO A 79 -14.76 4.05 0.39
N LYS A 80 -14.76 3.81 1.71
CA LYS A 80 -13.61 4.12 2.57
C LYS A 80 -12.42 3.21 2.27
N VAL A 81 -12.65 1.90 2.05
CA VAL A 81 -11.59 0.95 1.66
C VAL A 81 -10.95 1.35 0.34
N LYS A 82 -11.76 1.61 -0.69
CA LYS A 82 -11.28 2.06 -1.99
C LYS A 82 -10.42 3.32 -1.88
N ASN A 83 -10.92 4.35 -1.20
CA ASN A 83 -10.20 5.62 -1.04
C ASN A 83 -8.88 5.42 -0.27
N SER A 84 -8.88 4.58 0.77
CA SER A 84 -7.68 4.28 1.56
C SER A 84 -6.64 3.53 0.73
N LEU A 85 -7.04 2.52 -0.04
CA LEU A 85 -6.14 1.78 -0.92
C LEU A 85 -5.51 2.69 -1.98
N ARG A 86 -6.31 3.54 -2.64
CA ARG A 86 -5.83 4.48 -3.65
C ARG A 86 -4.91 5.55 -3.07
N PHE A 87 -5.20 6.03 -1.86
CA PHE A 87 -4.32 6.97 -1.16
C PHE A 87 -2.95 6.35 -0.89
N ILE A 88 -2.91 5.14 -0.30
CA ILE A 88 -1.65 4.45 0.01
C ILE A 88 -0.86 4.13 -1.25
N GLN A 89 -1.52 3.66 -2.30
CA GLN A 89 -0.90 3.39 -3.59
C GLN A 89 -0.23 4.63 -4.18
N ARG A 90 -0.93 5.78 -4.21
CA ARG A 90 -0.38 7.04 -4.73
C ARG A 90 0.83 7.49 -3.93
N LEU A 91 0.73 7.48 -2.60
CA LEU A 91 1.84 7.88 -1.74
C LEU A 91 3.05 6.96 -1.90
N ARG A 92 2.84 5.64 -1.93
CA ARG A 92 3.91 4.66 -2.19
C ARG A 92 4.58 4.91 -3.53
N ASN A 93 3.81 5.15 -4.59
CA ASN A 93 4.35 5.41 -5.92
C ASN A 93 5.11 6.75 -5.99
N ALA A 94 4.58 7.81 -5.38
CA ALA A 94 5.28 9.08 -5.28
C ALA A 94 6.63 8.90 -4.56
N LEU A 95 6.64 8.25 -3.40
CA LEU A 95 7.87 8.00 -2.64
C LEU A 95 8.87 7.10 -3.38
N ALA A 96 8.40 6.14 -4.18
CA ALA A 96 9.28 5.26 -4.93
C ALA A 96 9.97 5.94 -6.12
N HIS A 97 9.31 6.93 -6.76
CA HIS A 97 9.73 7.42 -8.07
C HIS A 97 9.98 8.93 -8.14
N TRP A 98 9.50 9.73 -7.17
CA TRP A 98 9.64 11.17 -7.19
C TRP A 98 10.94 11.60 -6.54
N GLU A 99 11.47 12.75 -6.98
CA GLU A 99 12.73 13.30 -6.55
C GLU A 99 12.55 14.33 -5.41
N LEU A 100 13.60 14.55 -4.62
CA LEU A 100 13.62 15.57 -3.57
C LEU A 100 13.69 16.97 -4.20
N ASP A 101 12.76 17.85 -3.84
CA ASP A 101 12.83 19.27 -4.12
C ASP A 101 13.57 20.00 -2.98
N GLU A 102 14.87 20.13 -3.12
CA GLU A 102 15.72 20.69 -2.07
C GLU A 102 15.43 22.16 -1.80
N ASN A 103 14.98 22.90 -2.81
CA ASN A 103 14.70 24.35 -2.70
C ASN A 103 13.40 24.63 -1.94
N MET A 104 12.48 23.65 -1.94
CA MET A 104 11.16 23.76 -1.32
C MET A 104 11.04 22.99 0.00
N SER A 105 12.08 22.25 0.38
CA SER A 105 12.09 21.44 1.63
C SER A 105 12.73 22.22 2.78
N ASP A 106 12.22 22.02 4.00
CA ASP A 106 12.74 22.58 5.24
C ASP A 106 12.83 21.54 6.38
N GLU A 107 12.99 21.98 7.61
CA GLU A 107 13.11 21.08 8.78
C GLU A 107 11.83 20.33 9.11
N ASN A 108 10.66 20.91 8.80
CA ASN A 108 9.34 20.41 9.14
C ASN A 108 8.65 19.72 7.98
N GLU A 109 9.06 20.04 6.72
CA GLU A 109 8.38 19.59 5.53
C GLU A 109 9.38 19.16 4.46
N ILE A 110 9.28 17.91 4.01
CA ILE A 110 10.02 17.42 2.85
C ILE A 110 9.11 17.52 1.64
N VAL A 111 9.59 18.18 0.59
CA VAL A 111 8.88 18.28 -0.68
C VAL A 111 9.54 17.34 -1.68
N ILE A 112 8.73 16.50 -2.32
CA ILE A 112 9.15 15.70 -3.46
C ILE A 112 8.36 16.10 -4.70
N TYR A 113 8.93 15.93 -5.88
CA TYR A 113 8.28 16.27 -7.14
C TYR A 113 8.39 15.14 -8.16
N ASN A 114 7.39 15.04 -9.00
CA ASN A 114 7.42 14.17 -10.16
C ASN A 114 8.26 14.84 -11.26
N PRO A 115 9.37 14.24 -11.71
CA PRO A 115 10.24 14.87 -12.71
C PRO A 115 9.59 15.02 -14.10
N VAL A 116 8.50 14.29 -14.37
CA VAL A 116 7.79 14.35 -15.65
C VAL A 116 6.65 15.36 -15.62
N THR A 117 5.79 15.30 -14.58
CA THR A 117 4.57 16.14 -14.50
C THR A 117 4.79 17.43 -13.71
N LEU A 118 5.91 17.55 -13.00
CA LEU A 118 6.25 18.66 -12.08
C LEU A 118 5.26 18.80 -10.92
N GLU A 119 4.40 17.82 -10.69
CA GLU A 119 3.52 17.75 -9.53
C GLU A 119 4.36 17.63 -8.25
N ARG A 120 3.98 18.34 -7.20
CA ARG A 120 4.68 18.34 -5.91
C ARG A 120 3.85 17.71 -4.82
N LEU A 121 4.51 17.00 -3.92
CA LEU A 121 3.92 16.42 -2.72
C LEU A 121 4.72 16.87 -1.49
N LYS A 122 4.02 17.44 -0.53
CA LYS A 122 4.54 17.84 0.77
C LYS A 122 4.40 16.70 1.76
N ILE A 123 5.52 16.27 2.32
CA ILE A 123 5.58 15.21 3.34
C ILE A 123 5.84 15.88 4.68
N ASN A 124 4.83 15.89 5.52
CA ASN A 124 4.84 16.45 6.86
C ASN A 124 4.09 15.53 7.83
N ASP A 125 4.08 15.87 9.10
CA ASP A 125 3.47 15.06 10.16
C ASP A 125 1.98 14.78 9.88
N LYS A 126 1.23 15.77 9.38
CA LYS A 126 -0.19 15.62 9.03
C LYS A 126 -0.41 14.56 7.94
N LEU A 127 0.45 14.50 6.92
CA LEU A 127 0.38 13.47 5.88
C LEU A 127 0.71 12.09 6.47
N MET A 128 1.69 12.02 7.39
CA MET A 128 2.08 10.78 8.05
C MET A 128 0.99 10.25 8.99
N GLU A 129 0.35 11.11 9.77
CA GLU A 129 -0.81 10.75 10.59
C GLU A 129 -1.95 10.19 9.71
N LYS A 130 -2.28 10.87 8.63
CA LYS A 130 -3.27 10.42 7.67
C LYS A 130 -2.91 9.05 7.06
N PHE A 131 -1.64 8.82 6.73
CA PHE A 131 -1.18 7.52 6.25
C PHE A 131 -1.42 6.43 7.29
N LYS A 132 -1.04 6.66 8.56
CA LYS A 132 -1.23 5.71 9.65
C LYS A 132 -2.70 5.41 9.95
N GLU A 133 -3.58 6.40 9.82
CA GLU A 133 -5.03 6.18 9.92
C GLU A 133 -5.56 5.24 8.83
N HIS A 134 -5.17 5.46 7.58
CA HIS A 134 -5.57 4.62 6.47
C HIS A 134 -4.98 3.20 6.58
N GLU A 135 -3.71 3.08 6.95
CA GLU A 135 -3.05 1.80 7.22
C GLU A 135 -3.80 0.99 8.28
N LYS A 136 -3.99 1.57 9.47
CA LYS A 136 -4.69 0.93 10.59
C LYS A 136 -6.10 0.49 10.21
N PHE A 137 -6.83 1.33 9.46
CA PHE A 137 -8.16 1.01 9.00
C PHE A 137 -8.15 -0.19 8.05
N LEU A 138 -7.24 -0.22 7.06
CA LEU A 138 -7.15 -1.31 6.08
C LEU A 138 -6.72 -2.62 6.73
N LEU A 139 -5.70 -2.59 7.60
CA LEU A 139 -5.21 -3.79 8.29
C LEU A 139 -6.29 -4.39 9.19
N LYS A 140 -7.10 -3.56 9.86
CA LYS A 140 -8.27 -4.01 10.62
C LYS A 140 -9.35 -4.60 9.71
N THR A 141 -9.61 -3.98 8.56
CA THR A 141 -10.66 -4.39 7.62
C THR A 141 -10.34 -5.70 6.92
N PHE A 142 -9.06 -5.93 6.60
CA PHE A 142 -8.61 -7.16 5.93
C PHE A 142 -8.22 -8.28 6.90
N ASP A 143 -8.35 -8.04 8.21
CA ASP A 143 -7.97 -9.01 9.26
C ASP A 143 -6.56 -9.60 9.04
N TRP A 144 -5.58 -8.70 8.93
CA TRP A 144 -4.21 -9.02 8.55
C TRP A 144 -3.54 -10.06 9.48
N LYS A 145 -3.96 -10.16 10.76
CA LYS A 145 -3.43 -11.15 11.70
C LYS A 145 -3.82 -12.58 11.29
N GLN A 146 -5.06 -12.76 10.86
CA GLN A 146 -5.52 -14.01 10.28
C GLN A 146 -4.78 -14.32 8.98
N THR A 147 -4.59 -13.31 8.14
CA THR A 147 -3.80 -13.39 6.90
C THR A 147 -2.38 -13.91 7.14
N LEU A 148 -1.69 -13.39 8.16
CA LEU A 148 -0.34 -13.86 8.51
C LEU A 148 -0.36 -15.29 9.05
N LYS A 149 -1.28 -15.60 9.98
CA LYS A 149 -1.39 -16.95 10.57
C LYS A 149 -1.59 -18.01 9.49
N GLU A 150 -2.53 -17.81 8.59
CA GLU A 150 -2.82 -18.72 7.48
C GLU A 150 -1.63 -18.82 6.50
N LYS A 151 -0.88 -17.73 6.27
CA LYS A 151 0.33 -17.73 5.44
C LYS A 151 1.42 -18.65 6.02
N TYR A 152 1.61 -18.64 7.34
CA TYR A 152 2.61 -19.50 8.00
C TYR A 152 2.18 -20.98 8.10
N GLU A 153 0.87 -21.25 8.16
CA GLU A 153 0.35 -22.63 8.16
C GLU A 153 0.49 -23.32 6.80
N ILE A 154 0.49 -22.55 5.70
CA ILE A 154 0.66 -23.08 4.33
C ILE A 154 2.14 -23.42 4.01
N ILE A 155 3.09 -22.84 4.74
CA ILE A 155 4.53 -23.03 4.53
C ILE A 155 5.07 -24.27 5.27
N LYS A 156 4.29 -24.87 6.19
CA LYS A 156 4.59 -26.14 6.85
C LYS A 156 4.05 -27.33 6.06
#